data_e819d9b97a8b4514dced548c8e615acf
#
_entry.id   e819d9b97a8b4514dced548c8e615acf
#
_cell.length_a   1.000
_cell.length_b   1.000
_cell.length_c   1.000
_cell.angle_alpha   90.00
_cell.angle_beta   90.00
_cell.angle_gamma   90.00
#
_symmetry.space_group_name_H-M   'P 1'
#
loop_
_entity.id
_entity.type
_entity.pdbx_description
1 polymer ?
#
loop_
_entity_poly.entity_id
_entity_poly.type
_entity_poly.pdbx_seq_one_letter_code
_entity_poly.pdbx_strand_id
1 'polypeptide(L)'
;MSRQLTLDLGTPPPSTFDNFFAGANAELVTRLRELDAALAAGPVADRTFYVWGETGSGRTHLLEALVHEVPPGHARYAGPQSSLAAFAFDPAIALYAIDDCDRLSGAQQIAMFNLFNEVRAHPTSALVAAGNAAPMGLDVREDLRTRLGWGLVFHVAPLADDGKAAVLKRAARERGINLADDVPAYLLTHFRRDMPSLMALLDALDRFSLEQKRAVTLPLLRTMLASPDGASTASGTVDAPRRAAVQASSSASSKIVPHG
;
A
#
# COMPACT_ATOMS: atom_id res chain seq x y z
N MET A 1 28.71 6.60 -30.13
CA MET A 1 28.90 6.17 -28.73
C MET A 1 27.89 6.93 -27.90
N SER A 2 26.70 6.33 -27.66
CA SER A 2 25.64 6.92 -26.82
C SER A 2 26.06 6.79 -25.37
N ARG A 3 26.28 7.91 -24.70
CA ARG A 3 26.56 7.99 -23.28
C ARG A 3 25.24 7.78 -22.55
N GLN A 4 25.03 6.60 -21.99
CA GLN A 4 23.92 6.29 -21.10
C GLN A 4 24.13 7.09 -19.80
N LEU A 5 23.41 8.19 -19.68
CA LEU A 5 23.30 8.93 -18.43
C LEU A 5 22.34 8.13 -17.54
N THR A 6 22.89 7.39 -16.59
CA THR A 6 22.13 6.91 -15.44
C THR A 6 21.69 8.15 -14.65
N LEU A 7 20.46 8.62 -14.87
CA LEU A 7 19.84 9.58 -13.95
C LEU A 7 19.62 8.85 -12.63
N ASP A 8 20.28 9.39 -11.60
CA ASP A 8 19.98 9.07 -10.21
C ASP A 8 18.56 9.59 -9.93
N LEU A 9 17.59 8.72 -10.02
CA LEU A 9 16.19 9.02 -9.72
C LEU A 9 16.11 9.05 -8.21
N GLY A 10 16.21 10.24 -7.63
CA GLY A 10 16.19 10.47 -6.20
C GLY A 10 15.26 9.53 -5.46
N THR A 11 15.65 9.11 -4.25
CA THR A 11 14.84 8.26 -3.36
C THR A 11 13.41 8.81 -3.30
N PRO A 12 12.39 7.96 -3.45
CA PRO A 12 11.00 8.40 -3.27
C PRO A 12 10.87 9.18 -1.96
N PRO A 13 10.01 10.20 -1.89
CA PRO A 13 9.79 10.93 -0.66
C PRO A 13 9.38 9.96 0.45
N PRO A 14 9.84 10.16 1.69
CA PRO A 14 9.51 9.29 2.80
C PRO A 14 7.99 9.23 3.00
N SER A 15 7.50 8.09 3.45
CA SER A 15 6.11 7.95 3.87
C SER A 15 5.89 8.79 5.13
N THR A 16 4.93 9.70 5.07
CA THR A 16 4.52 10.56 6.18
C THR A 16 2.99 10.59 6.27
N PHE A 17 2.45 10.94 7.44
CA PHE A 17 1.00 11.15 7.52
C PHE A 17 0.53 12.34 6.68
N ASP A 18 1.39 13.31 6.40
CA ASP A 18 1.02 14.48 5.61
C ASP A 18 0.87 14.15 4.12
N ASN A 19 1.61 13.16 3.62
CA ASN A 19 1.44 12.68 2.25
C ASN A 19 0.55 11.44 2.13
N PHE A 20 -0.04 10.96 3.25
CA PHE A 20 -1.09 9.97 3.26
C PHE A 20 -2.46 10.62 3.00
N PHE A 21 -3.20 10.13 2.03
CA PHE A 21 -4.57 10.60 1.80
C PHE A 21 -5.53 9.79 2.68
N ALA A 22 -5.95 10.39 3.79
CA ALA A 22 -6.71 9.69 4.82
C ALA A 22 -8.07 9.16 4.33
N GLY A 23 -8.85 9.97 3.59
CA GLY A 23 -10.17 9.55 3.11
C GLY A 23 -11.02 8.94 4.22
N ALA A 24 -11.51 7.71 4.02
CA ALA A 24 -12.28 6.96 5.01
C ALA A 24 -11.45 6.51 6.24
N ASN A 25 -10.11 6.65 6.19
CA ASN A 25 -9.20 6.22 7.26
C ASN A 25 -8.85 7.35 8.25
N ALA A 26 -9.61 8.47 8.25
CA ALA A 26 -9.28 9.67 9.04
C ALA A 26 -9.18 9.38 10.55
N GLU A 27 -10.06 8.55 11.10
CA GLU A 27 -10.01 8.17 12.52
C GLU A 27 -8.71 7.40 12.84
N LEU A 28 -8.36 6.39 12.04
CA LEU A 28 -7.12 5.64 12.20
C LEU A 28 -5.90 6.55 12.17
N VAL A 29 -5.81 7.44 11.17
CA VAL A 29 -4.70 8.40 11.03
C VAL A 29 -4.58 9.30 12.25
N THR A 30 -5.69 9.81 12.77
CA THR A 30 -5.72 10.63 14.00
C THR A 30 -5.19 9.85 15.19
N ARG A 31 -5.69 8.62 15.41
CA ARG A 31 -5.24 7.77 16.52
C ARG A 31 -3.74 7.44 16.44
N LEU A 32 -3.22 7.16 15.25
CA LEU A 32 -1.80 6.86 15.07
C LEU A 32 -0.93 8.09 15.28
N ARG A 33 -1.33 9.28 14.83
CA ARG A 33 -0.61 10.54 15.08
C ARG A 33 -0.52 10.89 16.55
N GLU A 34 -1.58 10.63 17.31
CA GLU A 34 -1.64 10.94 18.74
C GLU A 34 -0.85 9.93 19.59
N LEU A 35 -0.50 8.75 19.05
CA LEU A 35 0.07 7.65 19.82
C LEU A 35 1.43 8.00 20.44
N ASP A 36 2.35 8.62 19.69
CA ASP A 36 3.67 9.01 20.18
C ASP A 36 3.56 10.03 21.33
N ALA A 37 2.78 11.08 21.12
CA ALA A 37 2.54 12.08 22.17
C ALA A 37 1.87 11.49 23.41
N ALA A 38 0.95 10.54 23.24
CA ALA A 38 0.30 9.85 24.34
C ALA A 38 1.29 8.97 25.13
N LEU A 39 2.17 8.23 24.44
CA LEU A 39 3.23 7.42 25.08
C LEU A 39 4.22 8.29 25.84
N ALA A 40 4.60 9.44 25.31
CA ALA A 40 5.49 10.39 25.96
C ALA A 40 4.85 11.02 27.21
N ALA A 41 3.53 11.18 27.22
CA ALA A 41 2.78 11.71 28.37
C ALA A 41 2.61 10.70 29.52
N GLY A 42 2.77 9.39 29.27
CA GLY A 42 2.67 8.34 30.27
C GLY A 42 2.01 7.05 29.79
N PRO A 43 1.51 6.23 30.73
CA PRO A 43 0.87 4.96 30.40
C PRO A 43 -0.39 5.14 29.56
N VAL A 44 -0.47 4.41 28.41
CA VAL A 44 -1.60 4.43 27.49
C VAL A 44 -2.35 3.10 27.53
N ALA A 45 -3.68 3.15 27.60
CA ALA A 45 -4.52 1.95 27.59
C ALA A 45 -4.58 1.34 26.17
N ASP A 46 -4.89 2.17 25.18
CA ASP A 46 -5.04 1.78 23.76
C ASP A 46 -3.69 1.91 23.05
N ARG A 47 -2.81 0.92 23.23
CA ARG A 47 -1.45 0.95 22.68
C ARG A 47 -1.10 -0.25 21.79
N THR A 48 -2.05 -1.12 21.54
CA THR A 48 -1.90 -2.22 20.58
C THR A 48 -2.91 -2.04 19.46
N PHE A 49 -2.41 -1.92 18.24
CA PHE A 49 -3.21 -1.72 17.06
C PHE A 49 -2.97 -2.85 16.06
N TYR A 50 -4.03 -3.29 15.42
CA TYR A 50 -3.95 -4.14 14.27
C TYR A 50 -4.66 -3.47 13.09
N VAL A 51 -3.92 -3.16 12.03
CA VAL A 51 -4.46 -2.56 10.82
C VAL A 51 -4.47 -3.58 9.68
N TRP A 52 -5.59 -3.71 9.00
CA TRP A 52 -5.70 -4.69 7.93
C TRP A 52 -6.37 -4.09 6.70
N GLY A 53 -6.08 -4.67 5.53
CA GLY A 53 -6.68 -4.22 4.28
C GLY A 53 -6.06 -4.91 3.07
N GLU A 54 -6.60 -4.66 1.91
CA GLU A 54 -6.11 -5.22 0.65
C GLU A 54 -4.71 -4.68 0.29
N THR A 55 -4.02 -5.39 -0.60
CA THR A 55 -2.74 -4.91 -1.15
C THR A 55 -2.93 -3.54 -1.79
N GLY A 56 -2.05 -2.61 -1.44
CA GLY A 56 -2.13 -1.22 -1.92
C GLY A 56 -3.12 -0.33 -1.16
N SER A 57 -3.71 -0.77 -0.05
CA SER A 57 -4.56 0.07 0.81
C SER A 57 -3.79 1.15 1.57
N GLY A 58 -2.46 1.05 1.67
CA GLY A 58 -1.61 2.02 2.36
C GLY A 58 -1.14 1.60 3.75
N ARG A 59 -1.28 0.34 4.14
CA ARG A 59 -0.82 -0.20 5.43
C ARG A 59 0.66 0.10 5.71
N THR A 60 1.54 -0.31 4.79
CA THR A 60 2.98 -0.05 4.88
C THR A 60 3.28 1.43 5.02
N HIS A 61 2.62 2.28 4.22
CA HIS A 61 2.76 3.73 4.30
C HIS A 61 2.41 4.25 5.70
N LEU A 62 1.31 3.78 6.31
CA LEU A 62 0.92 4.19 7.66
C LEU A 62 1.94 3.77 8.71
N LEU A 63 2.49 2.56 8.62
CA LEU A 63 3.50 2.08 9.55
C LEU A 63 4.83 2.84 9.42
N GLU A 64 5.28 3.09 8.18
CA GLU A 64 6.46 3.89 7.91
C GLU A 64 6.29 5.34 8.38
N ALA A 65 5.13 5.95 8.10
CA ALA A 65 4.79 7.29 8.56
C ALA A 65 4.82 7.38 10.09
N LEU A 66 4.26 6.39 10.76
CA LEU A 66 4.25 6.32 12.22
C LEU A 66 5.66 6.24 12.80
N VAL A 67 6.53 5.39 12.22
CA VAL A 67 7.94 5.28 12.64
C VAL A 67 8.71 6.57 12.35
N HIS A 68 8.35 7.28 11.28
CA HIS A 68 9.00 8.55 10.91
C HIS A 68 8.69 9.69 11.90
N GLU A 69 7.52 9.69 12.51
CA GLU A 69 7.11 10.72 13.50
C GLU A 69 7.81 10.53 14.86
N VAL A 70 8.20 9.30 15.21
CA VAL A 70 8.85 9.00 16.50
C VAL A 70 10.33 9.40 16.46
N PRO A 71 10.88 9.96 17.56
CA PRO A 71 12.30 10.31 17.59
C PRO A 71 13.22 9.15 17.22
N PRO A 72 14.33 9.40 16.50
CA PRO A 72 15.26 8.35 16.10
C PRO A 72 15.73 7.48 17.27
N GLY A 73 15.69 6.16 17.09
CA GLY A 73 16.08 5.19 18.12
C GLY A 73 14.97 4.79 19.09
N HIS A 74 13.80 5.42 19.04
CA HIS A 74 12.66 5.08 19.91
C HIS A 74 11.56 4.27 19.19
N ALA A 75 11.66 4.07 17.88
CA ALA A 75 10.79 3.21 17.13
C ALA A 75 11.56 2.08 16.44
N ARG A 76 10.91 0.93 16.26
CA ARG A 76 11.45 -0.22 15.54
C ARG A 76 10.44 -0.72 14.51
N TYR A 77 10.87 -0.77 13.25
CA TYR A 77 10.11 -1.38 12.17
C TYR A 77 10.62 -2.78 11.89
N ALA A 78 9.70 -3.74 11.73
CA ALA A 78 10.03 -5.11 11.35
C ALA A 78 8.98 -5.70 10.41
N GLY A 79 9.38 -6.72 9.67
CA GLY A 79 8.53 -7.44 8.72
C GLY A 79 9.18 -8.75 8.29
N PRO A 80 8.69 -9.41 7.22
CA PRO A 80 9.15 -10.73 6.79
C PRO A 80 10.64 -10.83 6.48
N GLN A 81 11.27 -9.73 6.08
CA GLN A 81 12.70 -9.67 5.76
C GLN A 81 13.58 -9.37 6.97
N SER A 82 13.00 -9.07 8.11
CA SER A 82 13.73 -8.72 9.32
C SER A 82 14.28 -9.94 10.03
N SER A 83 15.42 -9.79 10.70
CA SER A 83 15.97 -10.81 11.59
C SER A 83 15.09 -10.99 12.83
N LEU A 84 15.21 -12.13 13.53
CA LEU A 84 14.47 -12.37 14.78
C LEU A 84 14.79 -11.33 15.85
N ALA A 85 15.99 -10.74 15.85
CA ALA A 85 16.38 -9.68 16.76
C ALA A 85 15.51 -8.41 16.65
N ALA A 86 14.93 -8.15 15.46
CA ALA A 86 14.01 -7.02 15.28
C ALA A 86 12.70 -7.17 16.06
N PHE A 87 12.32 -8.39 16.43
CA PHE A 87 11.14 -8.70 17.24
C PHE A 87 11.45 -8.82 18.74
N ALA A 88 12.71 -8.64 19.16
CA ALA A 88 13.06 -8.66 20.58
C ALA A 88 12.58 -7.37 21.27
N PHE A 89 11.98 -7.52 22.46
CA PHE A 89 11.61 -6.37 23.27
C PHE A 89 12.85 -5.65 23.80
N ASP A 90 12.77 -4.33 23.79
CA ASP A 90 13.80 -3.42 24.30
C ASP A 90 13.07 -2.26 25.01
N PRO A 91 13.30 -2.02 26.32
CA PRO A 91 12.61 -0.96 27.04
C PRO A 91 12.94 0.46 26.54
N ALA A 92 13.98 0.64 25.73
CA ALA A 92 14.29 1.91 25.08
C ALA A 92 13.40 2.19 23.87
N ILE A 93 12.69 1.18 23.34
CA ILE A 93 11.81 1.30 22.18
C ILE A 93 10.38 1.54 22.67
N ALA A 94 9.88 2.74 22.37
CA ALA A 94 8.50 3.12 22.69
C ALA A 94 7.48 2.57 21.68
N LEU A 95 7.90 2.38 20.40
CA LEU A 95 7.00 1.97 19.34
C LEU A 95 7.56 0.82 18.50
N TYR A 96 6.76 -0.23 18.34
CA TYR A 96 7.03 -1.34 17.44
C TYR A 96 6.00 -1.32 16.31
N ALA A 97 6.47 -1.24 15.05
CA ALA A 97 5.66 -1.34 13.84
C ALA A 97 5.99 -2.65 13.11
N ILE A 98 5.03 -3.56 12.99
CA ILE A 98 5.22 -4.87 12.38
C ILE A 98 4.37 -4.96 11.11
N ASP A 99 5.03 -4.98 9.96
CA ASP A 99 4.32 -5.04 8.67
C ASP A 99 4.21 -6.47 8.13
N ASP A 100 3.22 -6.67 7.24
CA ASP A 100 2.94 -7.93 6.54
C ASP A 100 2.99 -9.15 7.49
N CYS A 101 2.33 -9.07 8.66
CA CYS A 101 2.39 -10.12 9.67
C CYS A 101 1.83 -11.47 9.20
N ASP A 102 1.00 -11.49 8.15
CA ASP A 102 0.53 -12.69 7.45
C ASP A 102 1.64 -13.42 6.66
N ARG A 103 2.77 -12.76 6.41
CA ARG A 103 3.91 -13.31 5.66
C ARG A 103 5.08 -13.69 6.54
N LEU A 104 4.97 -13.54 7.84
CA LEU A 104 6.01 -13.88 8.81
C LEU A 104 6.22 -15.40 8.85
N SER A 105 7.48 -15.82 8.91
CA SER A 105 7.84 -17.21 9.18
C SER A 105 7.35 -17.66 10.56
N GLY A 106 7.21 -18.98 10.77
CA GLY A 106 6.78 -19.52 12.07
C GLY A 106 7.64 -19.04 13.24
N ALA A 107 8.96 -18.90 13.07
CA ALA A 107 9.85 -18.36 14.09
C ALA A 107 9.58 -16.87 14.38
N GLN A 108 9.35 -16.07 13.35
CA GLN A 108 9.00 -14.66 13.51
C GLN A 108 7.62 -14.47 14.15
N GLN A 109 6.64 -15.33 13.86
CA GLN A 109 5.33 -15.31 14.49
C GLN A 109 5.43 -15.59 16.01
N ILE A 110 6.29 -16.53 16.41
CA ILE A 110 6.57 -16.79 17.84
C ILE A 110 7.25 -15.58 18.50
N ALA A 111 8.24 -14.99 17.82
CA ALA A 111 8.93 -13.82 18.33
C ALA A 111 7.97 -12.60 18.46
N MET A 112 7.09 -12.40 17.48
CA MET A 112 6.06 -11.37 17.53
C MET A 112 5.03 -11.60 18.65
N PHE A 113 4.63 -12.85 18.89
CA PHE A 113 3.76 -13.19 20.02
C PHE A 113 4.41 -12.83 21.37
N ASN A 114 5.70 -13.14 21.54
CA ASN A 114 6.45 -12.78 22.74
C ASN A 114 6.56 -11.25 22.89
N LEU A 115 6.90 -10.55 21.79
CA LEU A 115 6.95 -9.08 21.77
C LEU A 115 5.61 -8.46 22.18
N PHE A 116 4.50 -8.99 21.67
CA PHE A 116 3.16 -8.51 22.04
C PHE A 116 2.91 -8.62 23.56
N ASN A 117 3.32 -9.74 24.18
CA ASN A 117 3.17 -9.93 25.63
C ASN A 117 4.04 -8.94 26.41
N GLU A 118 5.29 -8.71 25.98
CA GLU A 118 6.19 -7.74 26.60
C GLU A 118 5.64 -6.30 26.49
N VAL A 119 5.19 -5.88 25.31
CA VAL A 119 4.55 -4.57 25.12
C VAL A 119 3.34 -4.40 26.04
N ARG A 120 2.55 -5.45 26.23
CA ARG A 120 1.43 -5.40 27.19
C ARG A 120 1.86 -5.24 28.63
N ALA A 121 3.00 -5.80 29.02
CA ALA A 121 3.55 -5.67 30.36
C ALA A 121 4.18 -4.27 30.59
N HIS A 122 4.55 -3.57 29.51
CA HIS A 122 5.25 -2.28 29.60
C HIS A 122 4.34 -1.14 29.09
N PRO A 123 3.68 -0.38 29.96
CA PRO A 123 2.63 0.58 29.58
C PRO A 123 3.12 1.80 28.80
N THR A 124 4.42 2.01 28.69
CA THR A 124 5.06 3.08 27.90
C THR A 124 5.49 2.62 26.49
N SER A 125 5.17 1.39 26.12
CA SER A 125 5.47 0.86 24.78
C SER A 125 4.18 0.53 24.04
N ALA A 126 4.17 0.74 22.72
CA ALA A 126 3.07 0.41 21.83
C ALA A 126 3.49 -0.55 20.71
N LEU A 127 2.51 -1.26 20.16
CA LEU A 127 2.70 -2.14 19.02
C LEU A 127 1.59 -1.88 18.00
N VAL A 128 1.99 -1.59 16.76
CA VAL A 128 1.10 -1.45 15.61
C VAL A 128 1.47 -2.52 14.59
N ALA A 129 0.57 -3.44 14.32
CA ALA A 129 0.79 -4.51 13.36
C ALA A 129 -0.11 -4.36 12.13
N ALA A 130 0.39 -4.79 10.97
CA ALA A 130 -0.36 -4.77 9.72
C ALA A 130 -0.45 -6.16 9.09
N GLY A 131 -1.60 -6.47 8.48
CA GLY A 131 -1.84 -7.72 7.77
C GLY A 131 -2.88 -7.58 6.66
N ASN A 132 -3.03 -8.62 5.84
CA ASN A 132 -3.89 -8.61 4.65
C ASN A 132 -5.36 -8.91 4.92
N ALA A 133 -5.71 -9.37 6.11
CA ALA A 133 -7.07 -9.79 6.49
C ALA A 133 -7.39 -9.40 7.94
N ALA A 134 -8.69 -9.35 8.27
CA ALA A 134 -9.14 -9.20 9.66
C ALA A 134 -8.58 -10.32 10.55
N PRO A 135 -8.40 -10.12 11.86
CA PRO A 135 -7.77 -11.11 12.74
C PRO A 135 -8.33 -12.52 12.59
N MET A 136 -9.64 -12.68 12.49
CA MET A 136 -10.29 -14.01 12.35
C MET A 136 -9.96 -14.73 11.05
N GLY A 137 -9.62 -13.99 9.97
CA GLY A 137 -9.27 -14.54 8.66
C GLY A 137 -7.77 -14.56 8.37
N LEU A 138 -6.95 -14.14 9.34
CA LEU A 138 -5.50 -14.05 9.14
C LEU A 138 -4.85 -15.44 9.21
N ASP A 139 -4.02 -15.76 8.23
CA ASP A 139 -3.28 -17.04 8.16
C ASP A 139 -1.99 -16.97 8.98
N VAL A 140 -2.16 -17.01 10.30
CA VAL A 140 -1.06 -17.06 11.28
C VAL A 140 -1.42 -18.02 12.41
N ARG A 141 -0.46 -18.31 13.27
CA ARG A 141 -0.67 -19.09 14.50
C ARG A 141 -1.87 -18.57 15.30
N GLU A 142 -2.66 -19.47 15.85
CA GLU A 142 -3.89 -19.14 16.58
C GLU A 142 -3.65 -18.24 17.80
N ASP A 143 -2.57 -18.48 18.54
CA ASP A 143 -2.18 -17.67 19.69
C ASP A 143 -1.88 -16.21 19.28
N LEU A 144 -1.12 -16.01 18.19
CA LEU A 144 -0.82 -14.67 17.66
C LEU A 144 -2.10 -14.01 17.13
N ARG A 145 -2.91 -14.74 16.34
CA ARG A 145 -4.18 -14.25 15.80
C ARG A 145 -5.11 -13.70 16.88
N THR A 146 -5.24 -14.45 17.99
CA THR A 146 -6.02 -14.04 19.15
C THR A 146 -5.49 -12.74 19.76
N ARG A 147 -4.17 -12.60 19.89
CA ARG A 147 -3.53 -11.39 20.43
C ARG A 147 -3.76 -10.16 19.55
N LEU A 148 -3.64 -10.31 18.23
CA LEU A 148 -3.91 -9.23 17.28
C LEU A 148 -5.35 -8.72 17.35
N GLY A 149 -6.30 -9.59 17.72
CA GLY A 149 -7.70 -9.21 17.94
C GLY A 149 -7.99 -8.52 19.28
N TRP A 150 -7.05 -8.44 20.22
CA TRP A 150 -7.29 -7.87 21.57
C TRP A 150 -7.13 -6.35 21.62
N GLY A 151 -6.41 -5.75 20.67
CA GLY A 151 -6.19 -4.30 20.60
C GLY A 151 -7.26 -3.59 19.77
N LEU A 152 -6.97 -2.36 19.38
CA LEU A 152 -7.76 -1.62 18.41
C LEU A 152 -7.54 -2.20 17.01
N VAL A 153 -8.63 -2.62 16.37
CA VAL A 153 -8.59 -3.22 15.04
C VAL A 153 -9.22 -2.27 14.04
N PHE A 154 -8.44 -1.88 13.02
CA PHE A 154 -8.91 -0.99 11.96
C PHE A 154 -8.80 -1.62 10.58
N HIS A 155 -9.82 -1.43 9.77
CA HIS A 155 -9.77 -1.70 8.34
C HIS A 155 -9.20 -0.49 7.61
N VAL A 156 -8.10 -0.66 6.88
CA VAL A 156 -7.55 0.38 6.00
C VAL A 156 -8.28 0.31 4.66
N ALA A 157 -9.30 1.16 4.52
CA ALA A 157 -10.08 1.23 3.30
C ALA A 157 -9.21 1.69 2.13
N PRO A 158 -9.28 1.03 0.96
CA PRO A 158 -8.57 1.48 -0.22
C PRO A 158 -9.11 2.84 -0.69
N LEU A 159 -8.24 3.64 -1.30
CA LEU A 159 -8.67 4.91 -1.87
C LEU A 159 -9.70 4.70 -2.98
N ALA A 160 -10.75 5.51 -2.98
CA ALA A 160 -11.65 5.65 -4.12
C ALA A 160 -10.91 6.28 -5.32
N ASP A 161 -11.47 6.18 -6.51
CA ASP A 161 -10.79 6.62 -7.74
C ASP A 161 -10.49 8.13 -7.77
N ASP A 162 -11.35 8.95 -7.20
CA ASP A 162 -11.13 10.38 -6.99
C ASP A 162 -9.95 10.66 -6.03
N GLY A 163 -9.85 9.90 -4.94
CA GLY A 163 -8.73 9.95 -4.03
C GLY A 163 -7.41 9.54 -4.69
N LYS A 164 -7.42 8.47 -5.50
CA LYS A 164 -6.25 8.03 -6.27
C LYS A 164 -5.80 9.10 -7.26
N ALA A 165 -6.75 9.72 -7.98
CA ALA A 165 -6.46 10.82 -8.89
C ALA A 165 -5.85 12.02 -8.16
N ALA A 166 -6.34 12.36 -6.96
CA ALA A 166 -5.80 13.43 -6.14
C ALA A 166 -4.36 13.14 -5.68
N VAL A 167 -4.07 11.90 -5.26
CA VAL A 167 -2.71 11.45 -4.88
C VAL A 167 -1.77 11.52 -6.07
N LEU A 168 -2.17 11.04 -7.26
CA LEU A 168 -1.36 11.12 -8.48
C LEU A 168 -1.02 12.58 -8.85
N LYS A 169 -2.01 13.47 -8.81
CA LYS A 169 -1.82 14.90 -9.07
C LYS A 169 -0.90 15.56 -8.05
N ARG A 170 -1.00 15.18 -6.77
CA ARG A 170 -0.12 15.67 -5.71
C ARG A 170 1.31 15.17 -5.93
N ALA A 171 1.50 13.89 -6.13
CA ALA A 171 2.80 13.28 -6.38
C ALA A 171 3.50 13.85 -7.62
N ALA A 172 2.73 14.16 -8.67
CA ALA A 172 3.24 14.85 -9.85
C ALA A 172 3.74 16.27 -9.52
N ARG A 173 2.95 17.04 -8.77
CA ARG A 173 3.35 18.40 -8.35
C ARG A 173 4.60 18.42 -7.48
N GLU A 174 4.73 17.48 -6.54
CA GLU A 174 5.90 17.32 -5.67
C GLU A 174 7.19 17.03 -6.47
N ARG A 175 7.06 16.36 -7.63
CA ARG A 175 8.16 16.10 -8.59
C ARG A 175 8.37 17.24 -9.61
N GLY A 176 7.58 18.33 -9.54
CA GLY A 176 7.63 19.40 -10.53
C GLY A 176 7.02 19.03 -11.90
N ILE A 177 6.25 17.95 -11.96
CA ILE A 177 5.61 17.47 -13.20
C ILE A 177 4.30 18.23 -13.41
N ASN A 178 4.13 18.81 -14.58
CA ASN A 178 2.82 19.33 -15.00
C ASN A 178 1.99 18.20 -15.63
N LEU A 179 1.16 17.56 -14.82
CA LEU A 179 0.29 16.45 -15.20
C LEU A 179 -1.03 16.99 -15.75
N ALA A 180 -1.35 16.69 -17.02
CA ALA A 180 -2.64 17.09 -17.59
C ALA A 180 -3.82 16.40 -16.85
N ASP A 181 -4.95 17.10 -16.72
CA ASP A 181 -6.09 16.67 -15.90
C ASP A 181 -6.74 15.35 -16.32
N ASP A 182 -6.62 15.01 -17.60
CA ASP A 182 -7.17 13.80 -18.21
C ASP A 182 -6.28 12.55 -18.01
N VAL A 183 -4.99 12.72 -17.65
CA VAL A 183 -4.05 11.61 -17.47
C VAL A 183 -4.42 10.72 -16.28
N PRO A 184 -4.72 11.21 -15.09
CA PRO A 184 -5.14 10.35 -13.97
C PRO A 184 -6.38 9.51 -14.29
N ALA A 185 -7.40 10.10 -14.90
CA ALA A 185 -8.61 9.39 -15.30
C ALA A 185 -8.32 8.28 -16.31
N TYR A 186 -7.44 8.54 -17.25
CA TYR A 186 -7.00 7.55 -18.23
C TYR A 186 -6.24 6.39 -17.54
N LEU A 187 -5.32 6.69 -16.63
CA LEU A 187 -4.58 5.67 -15.90
C LEU A 187 -5.51 4.76 -15.09
N LEU A 188 -6.47 5.34 -14.36
CA LEU A 188 -7.46 4.61 -13.58
C LEU A 188 -8.41 3.76 -14.42
N THR A 189 -8.64 4.13 -15.69
CA THR A 189 -9.52 3.39 -16.58
C THR A 189 -8.81 2.22 -17.27
N HIS A 190 -7.53 2.36 -17.60
CA HIS A 190 -6.84 1.44 -18.48
C HIS A 190 -5.77 0.58 -17.81
N PHE A 191 -5.42 0.85 -16.53
CA PHE A 191 -4.37 0.14 -15.80
C PHE A 191 -4.87 -0.39 -14.47
N ARG A 192 -4.02 -1.18 -13.81
CA ARG A 192 -4.29 -1.66 -12.45
C ARG A 192 -4.48 -0.47 -11.51
N ARG A 193 -5.54 -0.53 -10.70
CA ARG A 193 -5.97 0.57 -9.84
C ARG A 193 -5.31 0.57 -8.45
N ASP A 194 -4.29 -0.26 -8.23
CA ASP A 194 -3.50 -0.20 -7.00
C ASP A 194 -2.49 0.95 -7.04
N MET A 195 -2.30 1.62 -5.91
CA MET A 195 -1.43 2.80 -5.83
C MET A 195 0.03 2.51 -6.22
N PRO A 196 0.66 1.38 -5.81
CA PRO A 196 2.01 1.05 -6.27
C PRO A 196 2.15 1.00 -7.79
N SER A 197 1.22 0.35 -8.49
CA SER A 197 1.22 0.29 -9.97
C SER A 197 1.03 1.66 -10.61
N LEU A 198 0.11 2.47 -10.07
CA LEU A 198 -0.15 3.83 -10.57
C LEU A 198 1.06 4.75 -10.36
N MET A 199 1.75 4.64 -9.21
CA MET A 199 2.96 5.42 -8.92
C MET A 199 4.12 4.99 -9.83
N ALA A 200 4.31 3.69 -10.08
CA ALA A 200 5.32 3.19 -11.00
C ALA A 200 5.09 3.71 -12.44
N LEU A 201 3.82 3.79 -12.87
CA LEU A 201 3.46 4.41 -14.16
C LEU A 201 3.76 5.92 -14.19
N LEU A 202 3.49 6.63 -13.10
CA LEU A 202 3.82 8.05 -13.00
C LEU A 202 5.34 8.25 -13.08
N ASP A 203 6.14 7.43 -12.41
CA ASP A 203 7.60 7.48 -12.45
C ASP A 203 8.16 7.17 -13.85
N ALA A 204 7.57 6.20 -14.55
CA ALA A 204 7.93 5.89 -15.93
C ALA A 204 7.59 7.04 -16.88
N LEU A 205 6.43 7.67 -16.66
CA LEU A 205 5.95 8.79 -17.47
C LEU A 205 6.77 10.06 -17.24
N ASP A 206 7.25 10.28 -16.01
CA ASP A 206 8.17 11.36 -15.68
C ASP A 206 9.49 11.21 -16.44
N ARG A 207 10.13 10.04 -16.34
CA ARG A 207 11.36 9.73 -17.08
C ARG A 207 11.20 9.96 -18.58
N PHE A 208 10.12 9.43 -19.16
CA PHE A 208 9.86 9.59 -20.58
C PHE A 208 9.62 11.04 -20.98
N SER A 209 8.92 11.81 -20.13
CA SER A 209 8.71 13.25 -20.30
C SER A 209 10.02 14.04 -20.37
N LEU A 210 10.96 13.73 -19.44
CA LEU A 210 12.28 14.34 -19.42
C LEU A 210 13.12 13.99 -20.65
N GLU A 211 13.12 12.73 -21.09
CA GLU A 211 13.81 12.28 -22.31
C GLU A 211 13.27 12.99 -23.56
N GLN A 212 11.96 13.10 -23.66
CA GLN A 212 11.29 13.74 -24.79
C GLN A 212 11.25 15.27 -24.69
N LYS A 213 11.60 15.85 -23.54
CA LYS A 213 11.48 17.31 -23.24
C LYS A 213 10.06 17.83 -23.50
N ARG A 214 9.04 17.07 -23.11
CA ARG A 214 7.62 17.36 -23.33
C ARG A 214 6.83 17.25 -22.05
N ALA A 215 5.79 18.10 -21.92
CA ALA A 215 4.86 18.01 -20.79
C ALA A 215 4.11 16.67 -20.76
N VAL A 216 3.74 16.21 -19.56
CA VAL A 216 3.02 14.96 -19.34
C VAL A 216 1.54 15.11 -19.73
N THR A 217 1.22 14.63 -20.91
CA THR A 217 -0.11 14.70 -21.53
C THR A 217 -0.54 13.31 -22.02
N LEU A 218 -1.83 13.12 -22.31
CA LEU A 218 -2.34 11.86 -22.91
C LEU A 218 -1.62 11.45 -24.20
N PRO A 219 -1.33 12.36 -25.16
CA PRO A 219 -0.53 11.99 -26.33
C PRO A 219 0.85 11.47 -25.96
N LEU A 220 1.54 12.05 -24.98
CA LEU A 220 2.85 11.58 -24.53
C LEU A 220 2.74 10.19 -23.90
N LEU A 221 1.75 9.98 -23.02
CA LEU A 221 1.45 8.66 -22.40
C LEU A 221 1.22 7.59 -23.48
N ARG A 222 0.40 7.87 -24.48
CA ARG A 222 0.15 6.92 -25.59
C ARG A 222 1.43 6.62 -26.39
N THR A 223 2.29 7.61 -26.60
CA THR A 223 3.58 7.42 -27.25
C THR A 223 4.49 6.52 -26.43
N MET A 224 4.57 6.73 -25.10
CA MET A 224 5.32 5.88 -24.18
C MET A 224 4.83 4.42 -24.25
N LEU A 225 3.52 4.21 -24.18
CA LEU A 225 2.93 2.85 -24.22
C LEU A 225 3.12 2.15 -25.59
N ALA A 226 3.27 2.88 -26.68
CA ALA A 226 3.55 2.34 -27.99
C ALA A 226 5.04 2.05 -28.24
N SER A 227 5.94 2.50 -27.32
CA SER A 227 7.38 2.27 -27.40
C SER A 227 7.73 0.87 -26.90
N PRO A 228 8.76 0.18 -27.45
CA PRO A 228 9.18 -1.15 -27.01
C PRO A 228 9.50 -1.22 -25.49
N ASP A 229 10.08 -0.18 -24.93
CA ASP A 229 10.41 -0.07 -23.49
C ASP A 229 9.16 0.18 -22.65
N GLY A 230 8.15 0.87 -23.17
CA GLY A 230 6.87 1.12 -22.51
C GLY A 230 5.98 -0.13 -22.46
N ALA A 231 6.07 -1.02 -23.44
CA ALA A 231 5.33 -2.29 -23.46
C ALA A 231 5.78 -3.23 -22.33
N SER A 232 7.04 -3.21 -21.94
CA SER A 232 7.56 -4.01 -20.79
C SER A 232 7.02 -3.53 -19.43
N THR A 233 6.90 -2.22 -19.26
CA THR A 233 6.36 -1.62 -18.02
C THR A 233 4.84 -1.81 -17.94
N ALA A 234 4.16 -1.79 -19.07
CA ALA A 234 2.71 -1.97 -19.16
C ALA A 234 2.28 -3.45 -18.98
N SER A 235 3.08 -4.42 -19.43
CA SER A 235 2.73 -5.86 -19.37
C SER A 235 2.56 -6.39 -17.94
N GLY A 236 3.26 -5.81 -16.96
CA GLY A 236 3.06 -6.13 -15.54
C GLY A 236 1.83 -5.43 -14.92
N THR A 237 1.23 -4.46 -15.60
CA THR A 237 0.30 -3.49 -15.02
C THR A 237 -1.07 -3.47 -15.73
N VAL A 238 -1.23 -4.17 -16.85
CA VAL A 238 -2.48 -4.20 -17.62
C VAL A 238 -3.35 -5.37 -17.19
N ASP A 239 -4.55 -5.08 -16.72
CA ASP A 239 -5.61 -6.08 -16.57
C ASP A 239 -6.18 -6.40 -17.96
N ALA A 240 -6.18 -7.67 -18.35
CA ALA A 240 -6.67 -8.06 -19.67
C ALA A 240 -8.13 -7.62 -19.85
N PRO A 241 -8.51 -6.95 -20.95
CA PRO A 241 -9.88 -6.53 -21.14
C PRO A 241 -10.78 -7.76 -21.20
N ARG A 242 -11.77 -7.83 -20.30
CA ARG A 242 -12.89 -8.79 -20.37
C ARG A 242 -13.57 -8.56 -21.73
N ARG A 243 -13.30 -9.44 -22.69
CA ARG A 243 -14.10 -9.54 -23.92
C ARG A 243 -15.52 -9.87 -23.49
N ALA A 244 -16.41 -8.91 -23.62
CA ALA A 244 -17.84 -9.14 -23.61
C ALA A 244 -18.18 -10.10 -24.76
N ALA A 245 -18.44 -11.34 -24.45
CA ALA A 245 -19.01 -12.30 -25.37
C ALA A 245 -20.48 -11.91 -25.59
N VAL A 246 -20.71 -11.09 -26.61
CA VAL A 246 -22.04 -10.94 -27.20
C VAL A 246 -22.29 -12.24 -27.97
N GLN A 247 -22.99 -13.18 -27.35
CA GLN A 247 -23.59 -14.27 -28.07
C GLN A 247 -24.83 -13.72 -28.81
N ALA A 248 -24.65 -13.56 -30.09
CA ALA A 248 -25.78 -13.38 -31.02
C ALA A 248 -26.63 -14.65 -31.03
N SER A 249 -27.83 -14.52 -30.50
CA SER A 249 -28.91 -15.47 -30.76
C SER A 249 -29.27 -15.43 -32.22
N SER A 250 -28.91 -16.46 -32.98
CA SER A 250 -29.49 -16.73 -34.29
C SER A 250 -30.39 -17.92 -34.19
N SER A 251 -31.66 -17.64 -34.41
CA SER A 251 -32.76 -18.55 -34.65
C SER A 251 -32.48 -19.48 -35.81
N ALA A 252 -32.78 -20.74 -35.66
CA ALA A 252 -33.22 -21.59 -36.78
C ALA A 252 -34.27 -22.56 -36.31
N SER A 253 -35.45 -22.26 -36.79
CA SER A 253 -36.65 -23.07 -36.82
C SER A 253 -36.49 -24.29 -37.72
N SER A 254 -37.19 -25.34 -37.43
CA SER A 254 -37.79 -26.36 -38.34
C SER A 254 -37.37 -27.80 -38.04
N LYS A 255 -38.21 -28.68 -37.73
CA LYS A 255 -39.36 -29.33 -38.33
C LYS A 255 -39.82 -30.53 -37.49
N ILE A 256 -41.07 -30.56 -37.28
CA ILE A 256 -41.94 -31.68 -36.92
C ILE A 256 -41.77 -32.88 -37.85
N VAL A 257 -41.82 -34.12 -37.37
CA VAL A 257 -42.65 -35.21 -37.88
C VAL A 257 -42.75 -36.31 -36.79
N PRO A 258 -43.98 -36.88 -36.54
CA PRO A 258 -44.22 -37.92 -35.57
C PRO A 258 -44.22 -39.30 -36.22
N HIS A 259 -43.94 -40.34 -35.46
CA HIS A 259 -44.48 -41.70 -35.65
C HIS A 259 -44.09 -42.64 -34.49
N GLY A 260 -45.09 -43.30 -34.01
CA GLY A 260 -45.03 -44.58 -33.35
C GLY A 260 -45.49 -44.59 -31.94
#